data_be2c56e64a56b866130e0b7fb94b6ebe
#
_entry.id   be2c56e64a56b866130e0b7fb94b6ebe
#
_cell.length_a   1.000
_cell.length_b   1.000
_cell.length_c   1.000
_cell.angle_alpha   90.00
_cell.angle_beta   90.00
_cell.angle_gamma   90.00
#
_symmetry.space_group_name_H-M   'P 1'
#
loop_
_entity.id
_entity.type
_entity.pdbx_description
1 polymer ?
#
loop_
_entity_poly.entity_id
_entity_poly.type
_entity_poly.pdbx_seq_one_letter_code
_entity_poly.pdbx_strand_id
1 'polypeptide(L)'
;MKSNRPYCLSVAGFDPTAGAGVLADIKMVEMLDVYGMGIITSNTLQTDSLFIQVDWVDVEIIKKQLETLLKTYDFKAMKIGLVQSFEVLSQIILVAKDINPNLKIVWDPILNSSSGFNFHTKDSLELEFLEQNCTLITPNWSEFETLWGADTDIFKERNPKAAILIKGGHRKEKAGCDLLFENGNYTEIPGNSFHGKSKHGTGCVLSAAITANLANGKSLIESSTQAKRYVEDFILSNDLNLGYHHADK
;
A
#
# COMPACT_ATOMS: atom_id res chain seq x y z
N MET A 1 2.76 -32.45 1.39
CA MET A 1 1.60 -31.61 1.80
C MET A 1 1.88 -30.24 1.29
N LYS A 2 0.93 -29.55 0.61
CA LYS A 2 1.09 -28.12 0.32
C LYS A 2 1.14 -27.40 1.67
N SER A 3 2.16 -26.56 1.90
CA SER A 3 2.22 -25.71 3.11
C SER A 3 0.96 -24.84 3.15
N ASN A 4 0.42 -24.60 4.35
CA ASN A 4 -0.69 -23.66 4.49
C ASN A 4 -0.23 -22.28 3.99
N ARG A 5 -1.05 -21.65 3.16
CA ARG A 5 -0.81 -20.29 2.68
C ARG A 5 -0.81 -19.33 3.87
N PRO A 6 0.15 -18.39 3.97
CA PRO A 6 0.12 -17.37 5.01
C PRO A 6 -1.09 -16.45 4.84
N TYR A 7 -1.57 -15.85 5.93
CA TYR A 7 -2.66 -14.87 5.91
C TYR A 7 -2.13 -13.45 5.75
N CYS A 8 -2.81 -12.67 4.91
CA CYS A 8 -2.59 -11.24 4.74
C CYS A 8 -3.92 -10.49 4.88
N LEU A 9 -3.90 -9.33 5.54
CA LEU A 9 -5.07 -8.49 5.73
C LEU A 9 -4.92 -7.21 4.90
N SER A 10 -5.94 -6.86 4.11
CA SER A 10 -6.10 -5.54 3.50
C SER A 10 -7.12 -4.73 4.28
N VAL A 11 -6.77 -3.51 4.66
CA VAL A 11 -7.66 -2.51 5.30
C VAL A 11 -7.70 -1.31 4.36
N ALA A 12 -8.74 -1.21 3.53
CA ALA A 12 -8.77 -0.23 2.44
C ALA A 12 -10.21 0.09 1.98
N GLY A 13 -10.37 1.13 1.16
CA GLY A 13 -11.64 1.47 0.55
C GLY A 13 -12.13 0.39 -0.44
N PHE A 14 -13.44 0.31 -0.60
CA PHE A 14 -14.07 -0.52 -1.62
C PHE A 14 -14.18 0.26 -2.93
N ASP A 15 -13.53 -0.23 -3.97
CA ASP A 15 -13.64 0.24 -5.34
C ASP A 15 -14.51 -0.75 -6.15
N PRO A 16 -15.71 -0.34 -6.62
CA PRO A 16 -16.62 -1.25 -7.34
C PRO A 16 -16.05 -1.77 -8.67
N THR A 17 -15.05 -1.08 -9.25
CA THR A 17 -14.38 -1.55 -10.47
C THR A 17 -13.39 -2.70 -10.20
N ALA A 18 -13.03 -2.88 -8.92
CA ALA A 18 -11.98 -3.80 -8.49
C ALA A 18 -10.61 -3.55 -9.17
N GLY A 19 -10.38 -2.32 -9.66
CA GLY A 19 -9.11 -1.86 -10.19
C GLY A 19 -8.16 -1.35 -9.10
N ALA A 20 -8.74 -0.85 -7.99
CA ALA A 20 -8.01 -0.38 -6.81
C ALA A 20 -8.68 -0.90 -5.53
N GLY A 21 -8.25 -0.38 -4.36
CA GLY A 21 -8.83 -0.67 -3.07
C GLY A 21 -8.74 -2.15 -2.65
N VAL A 22 -9.58 -2.53 -1.68
CA VAL A 22 -9.55 -3.87 -1.07
C VAL A 22 -9.69 -5.00 -2.09
N LEU A 23 -10.49 -4.82 -3.15
CA LEU A 23 -10.68 -5.88 -4.15
C LEU A 23 -9.43 -6.11 -5.00
N ALA A 24 -8.74 -5.05 -5.41
CA ALA A 24 -7.46 -5.18 -6.12
C ALA A 24 -6.38 -5.78 -5.21
N ASP A 25 -6.36 -5.39 -3.94
CA ASP A 25 -5.43 -5.94 -2.95
C ASP A 25 -5.63 -7.46 -2.80
N ILE A 26 -6.88 -7.92 -2.64
CA ILE A 26 -7.19 -9.34 -2.49
C ILE A 26 -6.80 -10.13 -3.75
N LYS A 27 -7.14 -9.61 -4.95
CA LYS A 27 -6.70 -10.24 -6.20
C LYS A 27 -5.18 -10.43 -6.23
N MET A 28 -4.43 -9.36 -5.86
CA MET A 28 -2.97 -9.40 -5.90
C MET A 28 -2.38 -10.38 -4.87
N VAL A 29 -2.90 -10.38 -3.66
CA VAL A 29 -2.45 -11.25 -2.57
C VAL A 29 -2.68 -12.73 -2.94
N GLU A 30 -3.85 -13.07 -3.51
CA GLU A 30 -4.18 -14.42 -4.00
C GLU A 30 -3.25 -14.88 -5.13
N MET A 31 -2.84 -13.98 -6.04
CA MET A 31 -1.89 -14.28 -7.13
C MET A 31 -0.50 -14.68 -6.63
N LEU A 32 -0.13 -14.31 -5.41
CA LEU A 32 1.16 -14.62 -4.78
C LEU A 32 1.06 -15.76 -3.75
N ASP A 33 0.06 -16.62 -3.85
CA ASP A 33 -0.16 -17.77 -2.96
C ASP A 33 -0.29 -17.40 -1.47
N VAL A 34 -0.84 -16.22 -1.18
CA VAL A 34 -1.19 -15.75 0.17
C VAL A 34 -2.71 -15.71 0.28
N TYR A 35 -3.28 -16.11 1.42
CA TYR A 35 -4.73 -16.01 1.64
C TYR A 35 -5.08 -14.59 2.07
N GLY A 36 -5.83 -13.88 1.24
CA GLY A 36 -6.23 -12.50 1.47
C GLY A 36 -7.56 -12.38 2.21
N MET A 37 -7.58 -11.56 3.27
CA MET A 37 -8.80 -11.10 3.93
C MET A 37 -8.87 -9.58 3.87
N GLY A 38 -10.10 -9.02 3.93
CA GLY A 38 -10.29 -7.58 3.76
C GLY A 38 -11.23 -6.95 4.78
N ILE A 39 -10.88 -5.74 5.20
CA ILE A 39 -11.74 -4.83 5.96
C ILE A 39 -11.97 -3.58 5.13
N ILE A 40 -13.23 -3.20 4.95
CA ILE A 40 -13.61 -2.03 4.16
C ILE A 40 -13.61 -0.79 5.06
N THR A 41 -12.86 0.25 4.65
CA THR A 41 -12.79 1.54 5.35
C THR A 41 -13.75 2.58 4.78
N SER A 42 -14.12 2.40 3.52
CA SER A 42 -15.07 3.29 2.82
C SER A 42 -15.73 2.57 1.66
N ASN A 43 -16.92 3.01 1.31
CA ASN A 43 -17.57 2.68 0.06
C ASN A 43 -17.41 3.84 -0.90
N THR A 44 -16.89 3.62 -2.11
CA THR A 44 -16.67 4.69 -3.07
C THR A 44 -17.62 4.60 -4.25
N LEU A 45 -18.06 5.74 -4.73
CA LEU A 45 -18.75 5.88 -6.00
C LEU A 45 -17.72 6.37 -7.03
N GLN A 46 -17.21 5.45 -7.83
CA GLN A 46 -16.17 5.74 -8.81
C GLN A 46 -16.20 4.77 -10.00
N THR A 47 -15.50 5.18 -11.05
CA THR A 47 -15.10 4.32 -12.16
C THR A 47 -13.56 4.24 -12.21
N ASP A 48 -13.01 3.58 -13.20
CA ASP A 48 -11.57 3.52 -13.44
C ASP A 48 -10.93 4.88 -13.82
N SER A 49 -11.75 5.89 -14.12
CA SER A 49 -11.31 7.22 -14.57
C SER A 49 -11.94 8.40 -13.81
N LEU A 50 -12.99 8.15 -13.03
CA LEU A 50 -13.73 9.18 -12.32
C LEU A 50 -14.01 8.79 -10.88
N PHE A 51 -13.59 9.62 -9.92
CA PHE A 51 -13.96 9.52 -8.51
C PHE A 51 -15.07 10.54 -8.22
N ILE A 52 -16.22 10.11 -7.67
CA ILE A 52 -17.40 10.94 -7.45
C ILE A 52 -17.62 11.20 -5.98
N GLN A 53 -17.61 10.14 -5.15
CA GLN A 53 -17.99 10.21 -3.73
C GLN A 53 -17.29 9.12 -2.92
N VAL A 54 -17.12 9.37 -1.64
CA VAL A 54 -16.70 8.40 -0.64
C VAL A 54 -17.62 8.45 0.57
N ASP A 55 -18.10 7.28 0.99
CA ASP A 55 -18.87 7.09 2.22
C ASP A 55 -18.00 6.28 3.20
N TRP A 56 -17.62 6.92 4.32
CA TRP A 56 -16.71 6.33 5.29
C TRP A 56 -17.42 5.32 6.19
N VAL A 57 -16.76 4.21 6.47
CA VAL A 57 -17.20 3.24 7.48
C VAL A 57 -16.80 3.75 8.86
N ASP A 58 -17.71 3.60 9.82
CA ASP A 58 -17.45 3.97 11.22
C ASP A 58 -16.20 3.25 11.76
N VAL A 59 -15.29 4.01 12.36
CA VAL A 59 -14.02 3.50 12.88
C VAL A 59 -14.22 2.39 13.93
N GLU A 60 -15.28 2.43 14.71
CA GLU A 60 -15.58 1.39 15.70
C GLU A 60 -15.98 0.05 15.04
N ILE A 61 -16.59 0.10 13.85
CA ILE A 61 -16.87 -1.11 13.05
C ILE A 61 -15.54 -1.67 12.52
N ILE A 62 -14.67 -0.82 11.98
CA ILE A 62 -13.34 -1.22 11.47
C ILE A 62 -12.54 -1.89 12.59
N LYS A 63 -12.47 -1.27 13.77
CA LYS A 63 -11.74 -1.80 14.94
C LYS A 63 -12.27 -3.14 15.40
N LYS A 64 -13.60 -3.31 15.51
CA LYS A 64 -14.22 -4.59 15.89
C LYS A 64 -13.92 -5.71 14.90
N GLN A 65 -13.97 -5.44 13.59
CA GLN A 65 -13.59 -6.40 12.56
C GLN A 65 -12.10 -6.76 12.67
N LEU A 66 -11.24 -5.76 12.84
CA LEU A 66 -9.80 -5.93 12.99
C LEU A 66 -9.46 -6.82 14.19
N GLU A 67 -10.02 -6.51 15.37
CA GLU A 67 -9.84 -7.33 16.56
C GLU A 67 -10.32 -8.76 16.37
N THR A 68 -11.49 -8.94 15.78
CA THR A 68 -12.06 -10.27 15.54
C THR A 68 -11.14 -11.11 14.65
N LEU A 69 -10.67 -10.54 13.55
CA LEU A 69 -9.81 -11.25 12.62
C LEU A 69 -8.42 -11.53 13.22
N LEU A 70 -7.77 -10.53 13.83
CA LEU A 70 -6.43 -10.67 14.39
C LEU A 70 -6.37 -11.63 15.59
N LYS A 71 -7.45 -11.75 16.36
CA LYS A 71 -7.56 -12.75 17.45
C LYS A 71 -7.82 -14.17 16.94
N THR A 72 -8.32 -14.31 15.71
CA THR A 72 -8.72 -15.60 15.13
C THR A 72 -7.65 -16.20 14.21
N TYR A 73 -6.95 -15.36 13.43
CA TYR A 73 -6.03 -15.79 12.38
C TYR A 73 -4.63 -15.22 12.61
N ASP A 74 -3.60 -16.01 12.32
CA ASP A 74 -2.19 -15.62 12.43
C ASP A 74 -1.74 -14.87 11.16
N PHE A 75 -2.12 -13.60 11.06
CA PHE A 75 -1.71 -12.74 9.97
C PHE A 75 -0.20 -12.46 10.00
N LYS A 76 0.47 -12.59 8.87
CA LYS A 76 1.90 -12.30 8.71
C LYS A 76 2.17 -10.87 8.27
N ALA A 77 1.24 -10.29 7.51
CA ALA A 77 1.34 -8.91 7.06
C ALA A 77 -0.06 -8.28 6.91
N MET A 78 -0.12 -6.97 7.01
CA MET A 78 -1.31 -6.15 6.80
C MET A 78 -0.95 -4.97 5.90
N LYS A 79 -1.76 -4.72 4.87
CA LYS A 79 -1.74 -3.49 4.10
C LYS A 79 -2.81 -2.54 4.61
N ILE A 80 -2.48 -1.26 4.71
CA ILE A 80 -3.46 -0.19 4.92
C ILE A 80 -3.41 0.73 3.70
N GLY A 81 -4.56 0.91 3.04
CA GLY A 81 -4.74 1.82 1.91
C GLY A 81 -5.53 3.06 2.30
N LEU A 82 -6.61 3.37 1.55
CA LEU A 82 -7.46 4.53 1.81
C LEU A 82 -8.15 4.43 3.16
N VAL A 83 -7.96 5.44 4.00
CA VAL A 83 -8.62 5.64 5.30
C VAL A 83 -9.06 7.10 5.43
N GLN A 84 -10.00 7.38 6.34
CA GLN A 84 -10.63 8.70 6.47
C GLN A 84 -9.67 9.80 6.92
N SER A 85 -8.76 9.49 7.86
CA SER A 85 -7.84 10.45 8.44
C SER A 85 -6.60 9.75 9.02
N PHE A 86 -5.56 10.52 9.35
CA PHE A 86 -4.39 10.03 10.09
C PHE A 86 -4.76 9.50 11.47
N GLU A 87 -5.75 10.12 12.13
CA GLU A 87 -6.26 9.65 13.42
C GLU A 87 -6.86 8.24 13.30
N VAL A 88 -7.71 7.99 12.30
CA VAL A 88 -8.26 6.65 12.03
C VAL A 88 -7.15 5.65 11.69
N LEU A 89 -6.16 6.06 10.89
CA LEU A 89 -4.99 5.24 10.57
C LEU A 89 -4.22 4.84 11.83
N SER A 90 -3.95 5.80 12.70
CA SER A 90 -3.24 5.57 13.98
C SER A 90 -4.02 4.62 14.88
N GLN A 91 -5.34 4.76 14.99
CA GLN A 91 -6.18 3.84 15.77
C GLN A 91 -6.13 2.41 15.21
N ILE A 92 -6.18 2.23 13.89
CA ILE A 92 -6.05 0.91 13.24
C ILE A 92 -4.70 0.27 13.57
N ILE A 93 -3.61 1.03 13.47
CA ILE A 93 -2.26 0.55 13.76
C ILE A 93 -2.10 0.18 15.24
N LEU A 94 -2.63 1.01 16.15
CA LEU A 94 -2.58 0.74 17.60
C LEU A 94 -3.27 -0.56 17.94
N VAL A 95 -4.51 -0.78 17.47
CA VAL A 95 -5.24 -2.03 17.69
C VAL A 95 -4.47 -3.23 17.11
N ALA A 96 -3.91 -3.08 15.92
CA ALA A 96 -3.17 -4.15 15.28
C ALA A 96 -1.89 -4.52 16.04
N LYS A 97 -1.15 -3.53 16.52
CA LYS A 97 0.11 -3.73 17.26
C LYS A 97 -0.11 -4.21 18.69
N ASP A 98 -1.22 -3.85 19.33
CA ASP A 98 -1.60 -4.37 20.65
C ASP A 98 -1.87 -5.88 20.61
N ILE A 99 -2.53 -6.37 19.56
CA ILE A 99 -2.85 -7.80 19.40
C ILE A 99 -1.66 -8.59 18.83
N ASN A 100 -0.97 -8.04 17.83
CA ASN A 100 0.19 -8.66 17.18
C ASN A 100 1.33 -7.64 17.00
N PRO A 101 2.21 -7.47 18.01
CA PRO A 101 3.33 -6.52 17.94
C PRO A 101 4.29 -6.76 16.75
N ASN A 102 4.37 -8.00 16.26
CA ASN A 102 5.25 -8.40 15.15
C ASN A 102 4.58 -8.33 13.77
N LEU A 103 3.31 -7.92 13.69
CA LEU A 103 2.61 -7.79 12.42
C LEU A 103 3.35 -6.80 11.51
N LYS A 104 3.70 -7.25 10.32
CA LYS A 104 4.28 -6.37 9.29
C LYS A 104 3.18 -5.49 8.70
N ILE A 105 3.33 -4.18 8.84
CA ILE A 105 2.33 -3.20 8.38
C ILE A 105 2.92 -2.41 7.21
N VAL A 106 2.25 -2.48 6.06
CA VAL A 106 2.55 -1.66 4.87
C VAL A 106 1.46 -0.61 4.74
N TRP A 107 1.84 0.66 4.81
CA TRP A 107 0.93 1.77 4.54
C TRP A 107 1.18 2.36 3.16
N ASP A 108 0.13 2.40 2.33
CA ASP A 108 0.10 3.09 1.04
C ASP A 108 -0.61 4.44 1.24
N PRO A 109 0.12 5.56 1.31
CA PRO A 109 -0.46 6.86 1.63
C PRO A 109 -1.23 7.40 0.43
N ILE A 110 -2.54 7.16 0.42
CA ILE A 110 -3.45 7.68 -0.59
C ILE A 110 -3.97 9.03 -0.10
N LEU A 111 -3.21 10.11 -0.37
CA LEU A 111 -3.58 11.48 0.04
C LEU A 111 -4.59 12.10 -0.93
N ASN A 112 -4.54 11.74 -2.20
CA ASN A 112 -5.42 12.22 -3.25
C ASN A 112 -5.91 11.07 -4.12
N SER A 113 -7.15 11.16 -4.63
CA SER A 113 -7.57 10.27 -5.71
C SER A 113 -6.82 10.59 -7.01
N SER A 114 -6.80 9.64 -7.96
CA SER A 114 -6.25 9.86 -9.31
C SER A 114 -6.94 11.02 -10.05
N SER A 115 -8.16 11.39 -9.64
CA SER A 115 -8.96 12.50 -10.17
C SER A 115 -8.83 13.81 -9.35
N GLY A 116 -7.91 13.88 -8.36
CA GLY A 116 -7.59 15.11 -7.62
C GLY A 116 -8.42 15.38 -6.36
N PHE A 117 -9.21 14.42 -5.87
CA PHE A 117 -9.92 14.57 -4.60
C PHE A 117 -8.95 14.42 -3.43
N ASN A 118 -8.89 15.39 -2.50
CA ASN A 118 -8.02 15.38 -1.32
C ASN A 118 -8.68 14.64 -0.16
N PHE A 119 -7.97 13.67 0.42
CA PHE A 119 -8.45 12.87 1.56
C PHE A 119 -7.91 13.33 2.91
N HIS A 120 -6.72 13.96 2.95
CA HIS A 120 -6.01 14.23 4.21
C HIS A 120 -5.40 15.62 4.28
N THR A 121 -5.40 16.19 5.50
CA THR A 121 -4.57 17.32 5.89
C THR A 121 -3.41 16.85 6.75
N LYS A 122 -2.23 17.45 6.59
CA LYS A 122 -0.99 17.04 7.27
C LYS A 122 -1.02 17.38 8.76
N ASP A 123 -0.72 16.42 9.64
CA ASP A 123 -0.28 16.63 11.01
C ASP A 123 1.10 15.97 11.22
N SER A 124 2.06 16.70 11.76
CA SER A 124 3.46 16.26 11.91
C SER A 124 3.66 15.20 12.99
N LEU A 125 2.86 15.24 14.07
CA LEU A 125 2.96 14.26 15.17
C LEU A 125 2.46 12.88 14.76
N GLU A 126 1.40 12.84 13.96
CA GLU A 126 0.86 11.59 13.44
C GLU A 126 1.83 10.92 12.47
N LEU A 127 2.55 11.70 11.65
CA LEU A 127 3.54 11.15 10.72
C LEU A 127 4.70 10.45 11.43
N GLU A 128 5.20 11.03 12.53
CA GLU A 128 6.24 10.39 13.35
C GLU A 128 5.75 9.07 13.95
N PHE A 129 4.51 9.01 14.42
CA PHE A 129 3.90 7.77 14.90
C PHE A 129 3.89 6.69 13.81
N LEU A 130 3.54 7.03 12.57
CA LEU A 130 3.51 6.11 11.43
C LEU A 130 4.91 5.59 11.09
N GLU A 131 5.91 6.48 11.08
CA GLU A 131 7.33 6.13 10.88
C GLU A 131 7.86 5.15 11.93
N GLN A 132 7.33 5.17 13.14
CA GLN A 132 7.77 4.29 14.22
C GLN A 132 7.01 2.96 14.27
N ASN A 133 5.82 2.86 13.66
CA ASN A 133 4.92 1.71 13.83
C ASN A 133 4.65 0.93 12.54
N CYS A 134 4.88 1.51 11.37
CA CYS A 134 4.83 0.77 10.10
C CYS A 134 6.12 -0.02 9.86
N THR A 135 6.03 -1.07 9.04
CA THR A 135 7.19 -1.77 8.48
C THR A 135 7.68 -1.08 7.22
N LEU A 136 6.75 -0.61 6.39
CA LEU A 136 7.02 0.06 5.12
C LEU A 136 5.94 1.11 4.85
N ILE A 137 6.34 2.25 4.30
CA ILE A 137 5.45 3.27 3.75
C ILE A 137 5.80 3.45 2.27
N THR A 138 4.78 3.51 1.39
CA THR A 138 4.98 3.48 -0.06
C THR A 138 4.44 4.72 -0.77
N PRO A 139 4.96 5.95 -0.48
CA PRO A 139 4.50 7.16 -1.14
C PRO A 139 4.87 7.19 -2.62
N ASN A 140 4.03 7.79 -3.45
CA ASN A 140 4.48 8.33 -4.72
C ASN A 140 5.26 9.64 -4.49
N TRP A 141 5.86 10.21 -5.55
CA TRP A 141 6.69 11.40 -5.40
C TRP A 141 5.92 12.60 -4.82
N SER A 142 4.68 12.84 -5.27
CA SER A 142 3.84 13.94 -4.77
C SER A 142 3.40 13.72 -3.31
N GLU A 143 3.09 12.49 -2.93
CA GLU A 143 2.79 12.12 -1.54
C GLU A 143 4.03 12.31 -0.66
N PHE A 144 5.22 11.92 -1.15
CA PHE A 144 6.47 12.14 -0.45
C PHE A 144 6.73 13.63 -0.21
N GLU A 145 6.61 14.48 -1.26
CA GLU A 145 6.76 15.93 -1.12
C GLU A 145 5.76 16.52 -0.12
N THR A 146 4.51 16.03 -0.13
CA THR A 146 3.47 16.49 0.80
C THR A 146 3.78 16.09 2.24
N LEU A 147 4.24 14.88 2.49
CA LEU A 147 4.46 14.34 3.84
C LEU A 147 5.80 14.81 4.44
N TRP A 148 6.89 14.83 3.69
CA TRP A 148 8.24 15.09 4.20
C TRP A 148 8.95 16.29 3.58
N GLY A 149 8.41 16.89 2.52
CA GLY A 149 9.10 17.88 1.69
C GLY A 149 9.91 17.22 0.57
N ALA A 150 10.54 18.03 -0.27
CA ALA A 150 11.20 17.55 -1.48
C ALA A 150 12.60 16.95 -1.26
N ASP A 151 13.14 17.04 -0.04
CA ASP A 151 14.50 16.58 0.27
C ASP A 151 14.50 15.18 0.86
N THR A 152 15.07 14.22 0.13
CA THR A 152 15.20 12.84 0.60
C THR A 152 16.17 12.69 1.78
N ASP A 153 17.12 13.62 1.98
CA ASP A 153 18.06 13.56 3.10
C ASP A 153 17.37 13.72 4.47
N ILE A 154 16.10 14.17 4.48
CA ILE A 154 15.26 14.23 5.69
C ILE A 154 15.24 12.91 6.47
N PHE A 155 15.29 11.75 5.81
CA PHE A 155 15.26 10.46 6.48
C PHE A 155 16.55 10.12 7.25
N LYS A 156 17.68 10.72 6.88
CA LYS A 156 18.93 10.61 7.65
C LYS A 156 18.83 11.31 8.99
N GLU A 157 18.07 12.43 9.04
CA GLU A 157 17.83 13.19 10.25
C GLU A 157 16.73 12.58 11.12
N ARG A 158 15.60 12.20 10.49
CA ARG A 158 14.43 11.62 11.19
C ARG A 158 14.65 10.20 11.66
N ASN A 159 15.51 9.44 11.00
CA ASN A 159 15.83 8.03 11.30
C ASN A 159 14.57 7.18 11.58
N PRO A 160 13.62 7.07 10.63
CA PRO A 160 12.40 6.30 10.81
C PRO A 160 12.72 4.82 11.00
N LYS A 161 11.92 4.11 11.81
CA LYS A 161 11.98 2.64 11.87
C LYS A 161 11.35 2.00 10.64
N ALA A 162 10.29 2.62 10.11
CA ALA A 162 9.70 2.19 8.85
C ALA A 162 10.68 2.39 7.70
N ALA A 163 10.79 1.42 6.82
CA ALA A 163 11.35 1.66 5.51
C ALA A 163 10.42 2.56 4.68
N ILE A 164 10.98 3.35 3.77
CA ILE A 164 10.21 4.25 2.90
C ILE A 164 10.52 3.89 1.46
N LEU A 165 9.51 3.50 0.69
CA LEU A 165 9.63 3.23 -0.75
C LEU A 165 9.00 4.37 -1.56
N ILE A 166 9.80 5.29 -2.06
CA ILE A 166 9.34 6.38 -2.92
C ILE A 166 9.16 5.84 -4.34
N LYS A 167 7.91 5.81 -4.81
CA LYS A 167 7.54 5.29 -6.14
C LYS A 167 8.01 6.22 -7.26
N GLY A 168 8.79 5.70 -8.21
CA GLY A 168 9.45 6.47 -9.26
C GLY A 168 8.61 6.79 -10.51
N GLY A 169 7.33 6.39 -10.54
CA GLY A 169 6.48 6.59 -11.73
C GLY A 169 6.34 8.04 -12.20
N HIS A 170 6.50 9.01 -11.30
CA HIS A 170 6.42 10.46 -11.60
C HIS A 170 7.77 11.19 -11.37
N ARG A 171 8.86 10.48 -11.20
CA ARG A 171 10.20 11.06 -10.98
C ARG A 171 10.75 11.58 -12.29
N LYS A 172 11.08 12.89 -12.37
CA LYS A 172 11.51 13.54 -13.62
C LYS A 172 12.86 13.04 -14.12
N GLU A 173 13.84 12.82 -13.22
CA GLU A 173 15.21 12.48 -13.60
C GLU A 173 15.47 10.99 -13.83
N LYS A 174 14.73 10.12 -13.12
CA LYS A 174 14.83 8.65 -13.19
C LYS A 174 13.45 8.02 -13.23
N ALA A 175 12.67 8.34 -14.27
CA ALA A 175 11.32 7.83 -14.43
C ALA A 175 11.29 6.30 -14.41
N GLY A 176 10.39 5.75 -13.59
CA GLY A 176 10.28 4.30 -13.39
C GLY A 176 11.17 3.72 -12.31
N CYS A 177 12.21 4.41 -11.84
CA CYS A 177 13.10 3.93 -10.78
C CYS A 177 12.54 4.29 -9.39
N ASP A 178 12.22 3.28 -8.57
CA ASP A 178 11.78 3.50 -7.18
C ASP A 178 13.02 3.65 -6.28
N LEU A 179 12.85 4.35 -5.15
CA LEU A 179 13.92 4.59 -4.18
C LEU A 179 13.50 4.05 -2.81
N LEU A 180 14.16 2.99 -2.36
CA LEU A 180 13.94 2.38 -1.04
C LEU A 180 14.94 2.94 -0.03
N PHE A 181 14.44 3.59 1.02
CA PHE A 181 15.21 3.92 2.21
C PHE A 181 14.96 2.86 3.29
N GLU A 182 16.03 2.25 3.78
CA GLU A 182 16.00 1.24 4.83
C GLU A 182 17.29 1.30 5.65
N ASN A 183 17.19 1.32 6.99
CA ASN A 183 18.34 1.30 7.90
C ASN A 183 19.42 2.38 7.58
N GLY A 184 18.99 3.60 7.28
CA GLY A 184 19.88 4.73 6.98
C GLY A 184 20.47 4.73 5.56
N ASN A 185 20.12 3.77 4.71
CA ASN A 185 20.66 3.64 3.37
C ASN A 185 19.59 3.72 2.29
N TYR A 186 19.98 4.22 1.12
CA TYR A 186 19.15 4.23 -0.08
C TYR A 186 19.54 3.09 -1.03
N THR A 187 18.53 2.39 -1.55
CA THR A 187 18.69 1.40 -2.61
C THR A 187 17.77 1.77 -3.76
N GLU A 188 18.32 1.93 -4.96
CA GLU A 188 17.53 2.11 -6.18
C GLU A 188 16.97 0.78 -6.65
N ILE A 189 15.68 0.75 -6.94
CA ILE A 189 15.00 -0.38 -7.57
C ILE A 189 14.70 0.05 -9.02
N PRO A 190 15.50 -0.43 -9.98
CA PRO A 190 15.33 -0.04 -11.37
C PRO A 190 13.99 -0.54 -11.91
N GLY A 191 13.41 0.23 -12.80
CA GLY A 191 12.17 -0.09 -13.48
C GLY A 191 12.03 0.67 -14.78
N ASN A 192 11.05 0.28 -15.59
CA ASN A 192 10.79 0.89 -16.87
C ASN A 192 9.87 2.11 -16.74
N SER A 193 10.07 3.09 -17.62
CA SER A 193 9.14 4.20 -17.78
C SER A 193 8.16 3.89 -18.90
N PHE A 194 6.89 3.90 -18.58
CA PHE A 194 5.80 3.66 -19.54
C PHE A 194 5.12 4.97 -19.90
N HIS A 195 5.81 5.82 -20.68
CA HIS A 195 5.28 7.13 -21.08
C HIS A 195 3.86 7.02 -21.66
N GLY A 196 2.90 7.65 -21.00
CA GLY A 196 1.50 7.67 -21.40
C GLY A 196 0.68 6.41 -21.13
N LYS A 197 1.28 5.33 -20.59
CA LYS A 197 0.55 4.14 -20.13
C LYS A 197 0.50 4.10 -18.61
N SER A 198 -0.69 4.07 -18.07
CA SER A 198 -0.97 3.86 -16.65
C SER A 198 -2.19 2.97 -16.51
N LYS A 199 -2.36 2.37 -15.35
CA LYS A 199 -3.56 1.60 -14.99
C LYS A 199 -4.13 2.15 -13.70
N HIS A 200 -5.43 2.13 -13.58
CA HIS A 200 -6.10 2.39 -12.31
C HIS A 200 -5.61 1.40 -11.25
N GLY A 201 -5.22 1.92 -10.08
CA GLY A 201 -4.82 1.12 -8.92
C GLY A 201 -3.41 0.53 -8.96
N THR A 202 -2.50 0.97 -9.87
CA THR A 202 -1.10 0.49 -9.88
C THR A 202 -0.39 0.64 -8.53
N GLY A 203 -0.66 1.71 -7.77
CA GLY A 203 -0.16 1.91 -6.41
C GLY A 203 -0.67 0.83 -5.44
N CYS A 204 -1.97 0.56 -5.46
CA CYS A 204 -2.59 -0.49 -4.64
C CYS A 204 -2.02 -1.87 -4.99
N VAL A 205 -1.87 -2.18 -6.27
CA VAL A 205 -1.27 -3.45 -6.73
C VAL A 205 0.17 -3.59 -6.25
N LEU A 206 0.99 -2.52 -6.34
CA LEU A 206 2.38 -2.52 -5.85
C LEU A 206 2.45 -2.80 -4.35
N SER A 207 1.72 -2.02 -3.55
CA SER A 207 1.75 -2.13 -2.09
C SER A 207 1.17 -3.47 -1.61
N ALA A 208 0.13 -4.00 -2.26
CA ALA A 208 -0.42 -5.32 -1.98
C ALA A 208 0.56 -6.46 -2.33
N ALA A 209 1.24 -6.37 -3.47
CA ALA A 209 2.27 -7.33 -3.89
C ALA A 209 3.44 -7.35 -2.91
N ILE A 210 3.92 -6.18 -2.45
CA ILE A 210 4.96 -6.08 -1.41
C ILE A 210 4.47 -6.75 -0.12
N THR A 211 3.24 -6.45 0.31
CA THR A 211 2.66 -7.01 1.54
C THR A 211 2.56 -8.53 1.48
N ALA A 212 2.13 -9.09 0.35
CA ALA A 212 2.06 -10.54 0.13
C ALA A 212 3.45 -11.19 0.14
N ASN A 213 4.44 -10.57 -0.50
CA ASN A 213 5.82 -11.06 -0.48
C ASN A 213 6.41 -11.02 0.94
N LEU A 214 6.13 -9.98 1.72
CA LEU A 214 6.52 -9.91 3.13
C LEU A 214 5.83 -11.01 3.97
N ALA A 215 4.55 -11.32 3.68
CA ALA A 215 3.84 -12.43 4.34
C ALA A 215 4.47 -13.79 4.00
N ASN A 216 5.00 -13.96 2.79
CA ASN A 216 5.78 -15.12 2.36
C ASN A 216 7.21 -15.16 2.93
N GLY A 217 7.60 -14.20 3.79
CA GLY A 217 8.89 -14.19 4.49
C GLY A 217 10.05 -13.57 3.70
N LYS A 218 9.81 -12.92 2.55
CA LYS A 218 10.85 -12.26 1.77
C LYS A 218 11.32 -10.97 2.47
N SER A 219 12.54 -10.54 2.14
CA SER A 219 13.08 -9.24 2.57
C SER A 219 12.36 -8.06 1.89
N LEU A 220 12.53 -6.84 2.41
CA LEU A 220 11.94 -5.63 1.83
C LEU A 220 12.42 -5.39 0.40
N ILE A 221 13.72 -5.54 0.15
CA ILE A 221 14.28 -5.32 -1.19
C ILE A 221 13.76 -6.36 -2.20
N GLU A 222 13.70 -7.64 -1.82
CA GLU A 222 13.16 -8.69 -2.68
C GLU A 222 11.67 -8.47 -2.94
N SER A 223 10.89 -8.13 -1.90
CA SER A 223 9.47 -7.87 -1.99
C SER A 223 9.18 -6.69 -2.92
N SER A 224 9.92 -5.59 -2.78
CA SER A 224 9.76 -4.39 -3.60
C SER A 224 10.18 -4.64 -5.05
N THR A 225 11.30 -5.34 -5.27
CA THR A 225 11.79 -5.66 -6.62
C THR A 225 10.82 -6.56 -7.38
N GLN A 226 10.28 -7.59 -6.73
CA GLN A 226 9.31 -8.48 -7.37
C GLN A 226 7.98 -7.80 -7.62
N ALA A 227 7.50 -6.99 -6.67
CA ALA A 227 6.28 -6.21 -6.83
C ALA A 227 6.41 -5.20 -7.98
N LYS A 228 7.58 -4.57 -8.14
CA LYS A 228 7.86 -3.66 -9.25
C LYS A 228 7.71 -4.34 -10.60
N ARG A 229 8.35 -5.51 -10.79
CA ARG A 229 8.24 -6.30 -12.03
C ARG A 229 6.78 -6.68 -12.32
N TYR A 230 6.07 -7.16 -11.31
CA TYR A 230 4.66 -7.50 -11.46
C TYR A 230 3.81 -6.32 -11.93
N VAL A 231 4.02 -5.13 -11.35
CA VAL A 231 3.30 -3.90 -11.74
C VAL A 231 3.63 -3.48 -13.18
N GLU A 232 4.86 -3.68 -13.63
CA GLU A 232 5.24 -3.42 -15.02
C GLU A 232 4.46 -4.32 -15.99
N ASP A 233 4.38 -5.63 -15.70
CA ASP A 233 3.59 -6.58 -16.47
C ASP A 233 2.10 -6.25 -16.40
N PHE A 234 1.58 -5.86 -15.23
CA PHE A 234 0.21 -5.41 -15.06
C PHE A 234 -0.12 -4.17 -15.90
N ILE A 235 0.79 -3.18 -16.00
CA ILE A 235 0.62 -1.99 -16.84
C ILE A 235 0.53 -2.40 -18.33
N LEU A 236 1.30 -3.37 -18.75
CA LEU A 236 1.35 -3.85 -20.15
C LEU A 236 0.28 -4.89 -20.49
N SER A 237 -0.53 -5.33 -19.55
CA SER A 237 -1.44 -6.46 -19.69
C SER A 237 -2.53 -6.29 -20.77
N ASN A 238 -2.90 -5.05 -21.08
CA ASN A 238 -3.88 -4.68 -22.10
C ASN A 238 -3.86 -3.17 -22.36
N ASP A 239 -4.69 -2.66 -23.27
CA ASP A 239 -4.80 -1.21 -23.57
C ASP A 239 -5.94 -0.51 -22.81
N LEU A 240 -6.68 -1.20 -21.93
CA LEU A 240 -7.73 -0.62 -21.09
C LEU A 240 -7.12 0.05 -19.84
N ASN A 241 -7.91 0.85 -19.17
CA ASN A 241 -7.50 1.48 -17.91
C ASN A 241 -7.46 0.51 -16.70
N LEU A 242 -8.19 -0.60 -16.79
CA LEU A 242 -8.15 -1.70 -15.84
C LEU A 242 -7.16 -2.78 -16.31
N GLY A 243 -6.15 -3.04 -15.52
CA GLY A 243 -5.14 -4.07 -15.81
C GLY A 243 -5.64 -5.48 -15.49
N TYR A 244 -5.02 -6.47 -16.11
CA TYR A 244 -5.28 -7.88 -15.85
C TYR A 244 -4.19 -8.47 -14.95
N HIS A 245 -4.61 -9.24 -13.95
CA HIS A 245 -3.70 -10.02 -13.16
C HIS A 245 -3.43 -11.36 -13.87
N HIS A 246 -2.16 -11.67 -14.09
CA HIS A 246 -1.73 -12.92 -14.68
C HIS A 246 -0.89 -13.69 -13.65
N ALA A 247 -1.20 -14.99 -13.46
CA ALA A 247 -0.25 -15.88 -12.81
C ALA A 247 0.84 -16.22 -13.84
N ASP A 248 2.09 -16.16 -13.45
CA ASP A 248 3.16 -16.80 -14.18
C ASP A 248 2.82 -18.29 -14.27
N LYS A 249 2.63 -18.79 -15.50
CA LYS A 249 2.32 -20.19 -15.77
C LYS A 249 3.58 -21.03 -15.77
#